data_e163e2bf7938a9c5ceabcb3676c766ec
#
_entry.id   e163e2bf7938a9c5ceabcb3676c766ec
#
_cell.length_a   1.000
_cell.length_b   1.000
_cell.length_c   1.000
_cell.angle_alpha   90.00
_cell.angle_beta   90.00
_cell.angle_gamma   90.00
#
_symmetry.space_group_name_H-M   'P 1'
#
loop_
_entity.id
_entity.type
_entity.pdbx_description
1 polymer ?
#
loop_
_entity_poly.entity_id
_entity_poly.type
_entity_poly.pdbx_seq_one_letter_code
_entity_poly.pdbx_strand_id
1 'polypeptide(L)'
;MNHSNVHQSDRLQQVFEYHQATKHQFQAYASSPGYLDWANQPDPFRRYAGARLIPLETIEPTDAPRYDDVFNQQRMPAPEAVNGRTISQLFYDSLALSAWKSTGETRWALRVNASSGNLHPTEGYLLSGPVEGLCDKPMVCHYSPSAHALEVLAEFDTELWNTLCSPFPVHTFFIGLTSIHWREAWKYGQRAYRYCMHDAGHAMGAISMAAGGLGWQTRLLDDLGTDELALLMGTFRDHDAEREEPDMLIACVPDKRATKETSLSEVSVLSFESLAWQGRPNQLSRSHVEWGIEDIASQVRKPRGECQYQRFDNPPLSREPAARAVSLRRVIRQRRSAVAMDGKTRMCSDTFYRMLDRTLAVRGRVPFSTLPWKSHIHLALLVHRVDDIPKGLYLLVRGADQTEALQQSLTQANRWQKPPGCPEQLPLYCLIESGTEAAARQISCHQDIASDGCFSLAMIAEYTEPLQRYGAWFYPRLYWEAGMIGQLLYLEAEAAGVRSTGIGCFFDDPMHEVLGLEDRNYQDLYHFTVGGPVEDTRLTTLPAYSEE
;
A
#
# COMPACT_ATOMS: atom_id res chain seq x y z
N MET A 1 -23.69 29.73 9.73
CA MET A 1 -22.87 28.53 9.46
C MET A 1 -23.10 28.17 8.00
N ASN A 2 -22.06 28.13 7.16
CA ASN A 2 -22.21 27.92 5.72
C ASN A 2 -22.65 26.48 5.43
N HIS A 3 -23.51 26.27 4.45
CA HIS A 3 -23.99 24.95 4.01
C HIS A 3 -22.84 23.95 3.75
N SER A 4 -21.66 24.41 3.28
CA SER A 4 -20.47 23.59 3.07
C SER A 4 -19.93 22.96 4.36
N ASN A 5 -19.94 23.67 5.49
CA ASN A 5 -19.45 23.16 6.78
C ASN A 5 -20.39 22.11 7.40
N VAL A 6 -21.68 22.19 7.15
CA VAL A 6 -22.66 21.19 7.62
C VAL A 6 -22.44 19.87 6.87
N HIS A 7 -22.33 19.91 5.54
CA HIS A 7 -22.09 18.71 4.74
C HIS A 7 -20.75 18.03 5.06
N GLN A 8 -19.71 18.78 5.37
CA GLN A 8 -18.41 18.20 5.75
C GLN A 8 -18.49 17.53 7.13
N SER A 9 -19.21 18.11 8.07
CA SER A 9 -19.46 17.52 9.39
C SER A 9 -20.22 16.19 9.29
N ASP A 10 -21.26 16.15 8.44
CA ASP A 10 -22.07 14.94 8.23
C ASP A 10 -21.25 13.80 7.61
N ARG A 11 -20.42 14.09 6.60
CA ARG A 11 -19.53 13.12 5.99
C ARG A 11 -18.53 12.54 7.00
N LEU A 12 -17.94 13.40 7.82
CA LEU A 12 -16.99 12.99 8.85
C LEU A 12 -17.66 12.08 9.89
N GLN A 13 -18.88 12.41 10.30
CA GLN A 13 -19.66 11.57 11.22
C GLN A 13 -19.91 10.18 10.63
N GLN A 14 -20.29 10.08 9.36
CA GLN A 14 -20.50 8.80 8.67
C GLN A 14 -19.21 7.97 8.58
N VAL A 15 -18.05 8.62 8.38
CA VAL A 15 -16.76 7.92 8.43
C VAL A 15 -16.49 7.34 9.82
N PHE A 16 -16.77 8.09 10.89
CA PHE A 16 -16.62 7.59 12.26
C PHE A 16 -17.57 6.43 12.56
N GLU A 17 -18.82 6.52 12.09
CA GLU A 17 -19.82 5.46 12.25
C GLU A 17 -19.41 4.19 11.47
N TYR A 18 -18.98 4.34 10.22
CA TYR A 18 -18.45 3.24 9.43
C TYR A 18 -17.25 2.58 10.11
N HIS A 19 -16.27 3.37 10.57
CA HIS A 19 -15.10 2.85 11.25
C HIS A 19 -15.50 2.04 12.49
N GLN A 20 -16.41 2.57 13.30
CA GLN A 20 -16.90 1.89 14.51
C GLN A 20 -17.69 0.60 14.17
N ALA A 21 -18.56 0.64 13.16
CA ALA A 21 -19.37 -0.51 12.76
C ALA A 21 -18.54 -1.66 12.15
N THR A 22 -17.38 -1.35 11.60
CA THR A 22 -16.47 -2.34 10.97
C THR A 22 -15.34 -2.81 11.87
N LYS A 23 -15.33 -2.46 13.17
CA LYS A 23 -14.40 -3.02 14.15
C LYS A 23 -14.75 -4.47 14.47
N HIS A 24 -13.72 -5.31 14.60
CA HIS A 24 -13.84 -6.61 15.25
C HIS A 24 -13.67 -6.45 16.76
N GLN A 25 -14.52 -7.09 17.53
CA GLN A 25 -14.50 -7.11 18.98
C GLN A 25 -14.49 -8.55 19.47
N PHE A 26 -14.09 -8.81 20.72
CA PHE A 26 -14.10 -10.16 21.30
C PHE A 26 -15.47 -10.84 21.25
N GLN A 27 -16.54 -10.06 21.33
CA GLN A 27 -17.92 -10.57 21.38
C GLN A 27 -18.58 -10.65 20.00
N ALA A 28 -18.08 -9.89 19.02
CA ALA A 28 -18.68 -9.80 17.69
C ALA A 28 -17.66 -9.36 16.62
N TYR A 29 -17.70 -10.03 15.50
CA TYR A 29 -16.99 -9.59 14.30
C TYR A 29 -17.83 -8.60 13.50
N ALA A 30 -17.17 -7.75 12.72
CA ALA A 30 -17.84 -6.95 11.70
C ALA A 30 -18.67 -7.84 10.77
N SER A 31 -19.80 -7.32 10.29
CA SER A 31 -20.72 -8.06 9.44
C SER A 31 -20.05 -8.53 8.16
N SER A 32 -20.13 -9.84 7.88
CA SER A 32 -19.51 -10.49 6.73
C SER A 32 -20.36 -11.67 6.27
N PRO A 33 -20.13 -12.24 5.06
CA PRO A 33 -20.81 -13.46 4.64
C PRO A 33 -20.62 -14.59 5.65
N GLY A 34 -21.71 -15.29 5.99
CA GLY A 34 -21.66 -16.42 6.94
C GLY A 34 -20.93 -17.63 6.36
N TYR A 35 -20.93 -17.78 5.04
CA TYR A 35 -20.16 -18.75 4.26
C TYR A 35 -19.77 -18.13 2.92
N LEU A 36 -18.71 -18.66 2.29
CA LEU A 36 -18.23 -18.17 1.01
C LEU A 36 -18.88 -18.96 -0.14
N ASP A 37 -19.55 -18.24 -1.04
CA ASP A 37 -20.03 -18.79 -2.31
C ASP A 37 -18.89 -18.85 -3.33
N TRP A 38 -18.13 -19.93 -3.26
CA TRP A 38 -16.96 -20.15 -4.14
C TRP A 38 -17.31 -20.21 -5.62
N ALA A 39 -18.55 -20.58 -5.97
CA ALA A 39 -19.01 -20.57 -7.36
C ALA A 39 -19.20 -19.15 -7.92
N ASN A 40 -19.28 -18.17 -7.03
CA ASN A 40 -19.44 -16.75 -7.34
C ASN A 40 -18.22 -15.91 -6.93
N GLN A 41 -17.08 -16.57 -6.65
CA GLN A 41 -15.84 -15.85 -6.35
C GLN A 41 -15.50 -14.90 -7.51
N PRO A 42 -15.22 -13.61 -7.27
CA PRO A 42 -14.86 -12.67 -8.31
C PRO A 42 -13.59 -13.10 -9.05
N ASP A 43 -13.59 -12.94 -10.39
CA ASP A 43 -12.38 -13.10 -11.20
C ASP A 43 -11.31 -12.08 -10.72
N PRO A 44 -10.11 -12.52 -10.33
CA PRO A 44 -9.06 -11.61 -9.90
C PRO A 44 -8.45 -10.77 -11.04
N PHE A 45 -8.95 -10.95 -12.27
CA PHE A 45 -8.42 -10.30 -13.47
C PHE A 45 -9.48 -9.45 -14.17
N ARG A 46 -9.41 -8.14 -14.02
CA ARG A 46 -10.10 -7.19 -14.87
C ARG A 46 -9.51 -7.25 -16.28
N ARG A 47 -10.36 -7.21 -17.31
CA ARG A 47 -9.99 -7.16 -18.72
C ARG A 47 -10.97 -6.26 -19.46
N TYR A 48 -10.47 -5.56 -20.45
CA TYR A 48 -11.28 -4.66 -21.28
C TYR A 48 -11.46 -5.26 -22.68
N ALA A 49 -12.55 -6.00 -22.87
CA ALA A 49 -12.87 -6.65 -24.15
C ALA A 49 -12.98 -5.64 -25.29
N GLY A 50 -12.25 -5.88 -26.38
CA GLY A 50 -12.18 -4.99 -27.54
C GLY A 50 -11.10 -3.90 -27.46
N ALA A 51 -10.42 -3.74 -26.33
CA ALA A 51 -9.23 -2.90 -26.25
C ALA A 51 -8.05 -3.53 -27.01
N ARG A 52 -7.22 -2.70 -27.66
CA ARG A 52 -5.97 -3.14 -28.28
C ARG A 52 -4.94 -3.49 -27.21
N LEU A 53 -4.33 -4.67 -27.36
CA LEU A 53 -3.28 -5.12 -26.45
C LEU A 53 -1.90 -4.71 -26.93
N ILE A 54 -1.07 -4.22 -26.00
CA ILE A 54 0.37 -4.03 -26.18
C ILE A 54 1.07 -5.00 -25.21
N PRO A 55 1.64 -6.12 -25.71
CA PRO A 55 2.40 -7.03 -24.86
C PRO A 55 3.61 -6.33 -24.25
N LEU A 56 3.89 -6.63 -22.99
CA LEU A 56 5.07 -6.18 -22.27
C LEU A 56 6.11 -7.31 -22.16
N GLU A 57 7.38 -6.95 -22.12
CA GLU A 57 8.47 -7.92 -22.03
C GLU A 57 8.55 -8.49 -20.61
N THR A 58 8.60 -9.81 -20.47
CA THR A 58 8.96 -10.46 -19.20
C THR A 58 10.47 -10.35 -19.00
N ILE A 59 10.89 -9.86 -17.83
CA ILE A 59 12.29 -9.51 -17.58
C ILE A 59 12.83 -10.33 -16.42
N GLU A 60 13.87 -11.11 -16.69
CA GLU A 60 14.53 -11.90 -15.66
C GLU A 60 15.17 -10.99 -14.59
N PRO A 61 15.02 -11.33 -13.29
CA PRO A 61 15.62 -10.56 -12.21
C PRO A 61 17.15 -10.56 -12.31
N THR A 62 17.72 -9.36 -12.40
CA THR A 62 19.19 -9.14 -12.39
C THR A 62 19.72 -8.99 -10.98
N ASP A 63 21.05 -9.06 -10.79
CA ASP A 63 21.69 -8.86 -9.49
C ASP A 63 21.78 -7.38 -9.08
N ALA A 64 21.54 -6.46 -9.99
CA ALA A 64 21.49 -5.02 -9.75
C ALA A 64 20.09 -4.45 -10.06
N PRO A 65 19.69 -3.38 -9.34
CA PRO A 65 20.35 -2.81 -8.17
C PRO A 65 20.25 -3.72 -6.95
N ARG A 66 21.14 -3.50 -5.96
CA ARG A 66 21.00 -4.15 -4.65
C ARG A 66 19.79 -3.56 -3.91
N TYR A 67 19.18 -4.37 -3.06
CA TYR A 67 18.01 -3.95 -2.29
C TYR A 67 18.26 -2.69 -1.45
N ASP A 68 19.41 -2.62 -0.77
CA ASP A 68 19.74 -1.49 0.10
C ASP A 68 20.13 -0.20 -0.66
N ASP A 69 20.44 -0.28 -1.96
CA ASP A 69 20.90 0.90 -2.73
C ASP A 69 19.78 1.90 -2.96
N VAL A 70 18.52 1.46 -3.09
CA VAL A 70 17.37 2.35 -3.32
C VAL A 70 17.00 3.22 -2.12
N PHE A 71 17.49 2.89 -0.93
CA PHE A 71 17.25 3.68 0.29
C PHE A 71 18.34 4.72 0.56
N ASN A 72 19.43 4.70 -0.19
CA ASN A 72 20.55 5.60 0.01
C ASN A 72 20.73 6.50 -1.21
N GLN A 73 20.56 7.80 -1.05
CA GLN A 73 20.63 8.77 -2.15
C GLN A 73 21.98 8.74 -2.93
N GLN A 74 23.08 8.36 -2.26
CA GLN A 74 24.40 8.28 -2.90
C GLN A 74 24.60 6.99 -3.70
N ARG A 75 23.87 5.90 -3.34
CA ARG A 75 23.94 4.59 -4.01
C ARG A 75 22.77 4.31 -4.94
N MET A 76 21.73 5.16 -4.86
CA MET A 76 20.54 5.02 -5.70
C MET A 76 20.94 4.96 -7.18
N PRO A 77 20.37 4.04 -7.97
CA PRO A 77 20.68 3.90 -9.39
C PRO A 77 20.57 5.24 -10.15
N ALA A 78 21.37 5.40 -11.18
CA ALA A 78 21.15 6.48 -12.13
C ALA A 78 19.79 6.29 -12.81
N PRO A 79 19.05 7.37 -13.12
CA PRO A 79 17.77 7.25 -13.82
C PRO A 79 17.94 6.55 -15.16
N GLU A 80 17.22 5.44 -15.36
CA GLU A 80 17.12 4.78 -16.66
C GLU A 80 16.20 5.59 -17.59
N ALA A 81 16.46 5.52 -18.91
CA ALA A 81 15.60 6.17 -19.89
C ALA A 81 14.20 5.55 -19.89
N VAL A 82 13.17 6.39 -20.10
CA VAL A 82 11.78 5.91 -20.24
C VAL A 82 11.59 5.35 -21.65
N ASN A 83 11.37 4.05 -21.75
CA ASN A 83 11.09 3.31 -22.98
C ASN A 83 10.21 2.11 -22.69
N GLY A 84 9.80 1.36 -23.72
CA GLY A 84 8.91 0.21 -23.55
C GLY A 84 9.44 -0.84 -22.59
N ARG A 85 10.76 -1.10 -22.59
CA ARG A 85 11.39 -2.05 -21.68
C ARG A 85 11.36 -1.60 -20.22
N THR A 86 11.67 -0.34 -19.93
CA THR A 86 11.67 0.19 -18.56
C THR A 86 10.27 0.39 -18.00
N ILE A 87 9.27 0.72 -18.84
CA ILE A 87 7.85 0.69 -18.47
C ILE A 87 7.43 -0.76 -18.14
N SER A 88 7.82 -1.74 -18.98
CA SER A 88 7.57 -3.14 -18.67
C SER A 88 8.19 -3.56 -17.34
N GLN A 89 9.45 -3.20 -17.09
CA GLN A 89 10.13 -3.49 -15.82
C GLN A 89 9.41 -2.89 -14.61
N LEU A 90 8.92 -1.65 -14.72
CA LEU A 90 8.15 -1.02 -13.65
C LEU A 90 6.91 -1.84 -13.28
N PHE A 91 6.09 -2.21 -14.27
CA PHE A 91 4.90 -3.04 -14.03
C PHE A 91 5.27 -4.44 -13.56
N TYR A 92 6.31 -5.05 -14.13
CA TYR A 92 6.77 -6.38 -13.77
C TYR A 92 7.22 -6.47 -12.31
N ASP A 93 7.89 -5.43 -11.80
CA ASP A 93 8.38 -5.34 -10.43
C ASP A 93 7.37 -4.70 -9.45
N SER A 94 6.16 -4.34 -9.89
CA SER A 94 5.16 -3.72 -9.01
C SER A 94 3.81 -4.43 -8.96
N LEU A 95 3.13 -4.58 -10.10
CA LEU A 95 1.74 -5.05 -10.17
C LEU A 95 1.57 -6.41 -10.87
N ALA A 96 2.63 -6.96 -11.48
CA ALA A 96 2.61 -8.22 -12.22
C ALA A 96 2.35 -9.44 -11.33
N LEU A 97 2.04 -10.56 -11.97
CA LEU A 97 2.06 -11.85 -11.29
C LEU A 97 3.48 -12.16 -10.83
N SER A 98 3.63 -12.67 -9.62
CA SER A 98 4.92 -13.12 -9.08
C SER A 98 5.08 -14.63 -9.14
N ALA A 99 3.99 -15.39 -9.09
CA ALA A 99 3.96 -16.85 -9.21
C ALA A 99 2.51 -17.35 -9.30
N TRP A 100 2.37 -18.64 -9.58
CA TRP A 100 1.15 -19.40 -9.30
C TRP A 100 1.42 -20.37 -8.15
N LYS A 101 0.44 -20.56 -7.27
CA LYS A 101 0.40 -21.66 -6.32
C LYS A 101 -0.59 -22.70 -6.80
N SER A 102 -0.26 -23.99 -6.55
CA SER A 102 -1.11 -25.11 -6.96
C SER A 102 -1.10 -26.21 -5.89
N THR A 103 -2.27 -26.83 -5.69
CA THR A 103 -2.45 -28.09 -4.95
C THR A 103 -2.45 -29.32 -5.88
N GLY A 104 -2.27 -29.10 -7.20
CA GLY A 104 -2.51 -30.12 -8.24
C GLY A 104 -3.93 -30.06 -8.81
N GLU A 105 -4.95 -29.86 -8.00
CA GLU A 105 -6.35 -29.76 -8.43
C GLU A 105 -6.79 -28.32 -8.68
N THR A 106 -6.29 -27.39 -7.90
CA THR A 106 -6.60 -25.95 -7.99
C THR A 106 -5.33 -25.14 -8.08
N ARG A 107 -5.43 -23.97 -8.74
CA ARG A 107 -4.34 -23.00 -8.79
C ARG A 107 -4.85 -21.58 -8.59
N TRP A 108 -4.02 -20.73 -8.00
CA TRP A 108 -4.31 -19.31 -7.84
C TRP A 108 -3.06 -18.47 -8.06
N ALA A 109 -3.27 -17.27 -8.60
CA ALA A 109 -2.21 -16.33 -8.89
C ALA A 109 -1.76 -15.58 -7.64
N LEU A 110 -0.48 -15.24 -7.57
CA LEU A 110 0.10 -14.31 -6.61
C LEU A 110 0.64 -13.10 -7.37
N ARG A 111 0.40 -11.91 -6.86
CA ARG A 111 0.98 -10.67 -7.40
C ARG A 111 2.21 -10.22 -6.59
N VAL A 112 2.98 -9.31 -7.18
CA VAL A 112 4.12 -8.66 -6.52
C VAL A 112 3.65 -7.80 -5.34
N ASN A 113 2.63 -6.95 -5.54
CA ASN A 113 1.98 -6.24 -4.46
C ASN A 113 1.16 -7.22 -3.60
N ALA A 114 1.26 -7.09 -2.29
CA ALA A 114 0.45 -7.90 -1.38
C ALA A 114 -1.03 -7.52 -1.48
N SER A 115 -1.92 -8.47 -1.19
CA SER A 115 -3.35 -8.23 -1.20
C SER A 115 -4.04 -9.04 -0.11
N SER A 116 -5.03 -8.44 0.51
CA SER A 116 -5.88 -9.03 1.54
C SER A 116 -6.60 -10.24 0.96
N GLY A 117 -6.51 -11.38 1.65
CA GLY A 117 -7.12 -12.62 1.16
C GLY A 117 -6.71 -13.10 -0.23
N ASN A 118 -5.72 -12.47 -0.86
CA ASN A 118 -5.29 -12.72 -2.25
C ASN A 118 -6.40 -12.46 -3.28
N LEU A 119 -7.25 -11.44 -3.05
CA LEU A 119 -8.42 -11.12 -3.87
C LEU A 119 -8.13 -10.03 -4.92
N HIS A 120 -7.06 -9.28 -4.74
CA HIS A 120 -6.51 -8.31 -5.68
C HIS A 120 -7.52 -7.25 -6.16
N PRO A 121 -8.12 -6.45 -5.25
CA PRO A 121 -9.08 -5.41 -5.62
C PRO A 121 -8.47 -4.28 -6.44
N THR A 122 -7.16 -4.08 -6.33
CA THR A 122 -6.44 -2.95 -6.95
C THR A 122 -6.09 -3.25 -8.40
N GLU A 123 -6.49 -2.34 -9.31
CA GLU A 123 -6.11 -2.32 -10.71
C GLU A 123 -5.13 -1.17 -10.99
N GLY A 124 -4.35 -1.30 -12.06
CA GLY A 124 -3.31 -0.35 -12.44
C GLY A 124 -3.53 0.24 -13.83
N TYR A 125 -3.21 1.52 -13.98
CA TYR A 125 -3.34 2.26 -15.24
C TYR A 125 -2.03 2.95 -15.60
N LEU A 126 -1.75 3.06 -16.89
CA LEU A 126 -0.69 3.90 -17.44
C LEU A 126 -1.33 5.08 -18.19
N LEU A 127 -0.93 6.30 -17.84
CA LEU A 127 -1.19 7.51 -18.62
C LEU A 127 0.15 8.09 -19.05
N SER A 128 0.44 8.06 -20.34
CA SER A 128 1.75 8.47 -20.87
C SER A 128 1.65 9.23 -22.19
N GLY A 129 2.64 10.06 -22.46
CA GLY A 129 2.94 10.56 -23.80
C GLY A 129 3.53 9.47 -24.70
N PRO A 130 4.04 9.84 -25.89
CA PRO A 130 4.79 8.93 -26.74
C PRO A 130 6.00 8.35 -25.96
N VAL A 131 6.18 7.04 -26.08
CA VAL A 131 7.27 6.28 -25.42
C VAL A 131 7.93 5.39 -26.45
N GLU A 132 9.25 5.54 -26.62
CA GLU A 132 10.06 4.74 -27.54
C GLU A 132 9.88 3.24 -27.26
N GLY A 133 9.60 2.46 -28.31
CA GLY A 133 9.39 1.01 -28.20
C GLY A 133 8.07 0.60 -27.52
N LEU A 134 7.15 1.56 -27.27
CA LEU A 134 5.84 1.27 -26.67
C LEU A 134 4.69 1.89 -27.49
N CYS A 135 4.73 3.21 -27.72
CA CYS A 135 3.67 3.93 -28.44
C CYS A 135 4.15 5.24 -29.06
N ASP A 136 3.54 5.58 -30.23
CA ASP A 136 3.82 6.83 -30.95
C ASP A 136 2.86 7.98 -30.56
N LYS A 137 1.78 7.68 -29.82
CA LYS A 137 0.76 8.62 -29.37
C LYS A 137 0.58 8.58 -27.87
N PRO A 138 0.17 9.69 -27.24
CA PRO A 138 -0.30 9.67 -25.87
C PRO A 138 -1.47 8.72 -25.69
N MET A 139 -1.50 8.02 -24.57
CA MET A 139 -2.52 7.00 -24.32
C MET A 139 -2.86 6.84 -22.85
N VAL A 140 -4.06 6.32 -22.61
CA VAL A 140 -4.50 5.74 -21.34
C VAL A 140 -4.64 4.25 -21.52
N CYS A 141 -4.00 3.47 -20.66
CA CYS A 141 -4.09 2.00 -20.70
C CYS A 141 -4.41 1.44 -19.34
N HIS A 142 -5.21 0.36 -19.32
CA HIS A 142 -5.29 -0.54 -18.18
C HIS A 142 -4.16 -1.57 -18.26
N TYR A 143 -3.55 -1.90 -17.13
CA TYR A 143 -2.55 -2.95 -17.04
C TYR A 143 -3.21 -4.31 -16.74
N SER A 144 -3.04 -5.27 -17.63
CA SER A 144 -3.52 -6.64 -17.44
C SER A 144 -2.43 -7.53 -16.84
N PRO A 145 -2.49 -7.85 -15.53
CA PRO A 145 -1.47 -8.67 -14.87
C PRO A 145 -1.39 -10.10 -15.41
N SER A 146 -2.53 -10.68 -15.82
CA SER A 146 -2.57 -12.06 -16.34
C SER A 146 -1.83 -12.23 -17.66
N ALA A 147 -1.87 -11.20 -18.50
CA ALA A 147 -1.21 -11.20 -19.80
C ALA A 147 0.16 -10.50 -19.80
N HIS A 148 0.50 -9.80 -18.73
CA HIS A 148 1.59 -8.83 -18.68
C HIS A 148 1.56 -7.90 -19.90
N ALA A 149 0.45 -7.20 -20.07
CA ALA A 149 0.17 -6.38 -21.22
C ALA A 149 -0.57 -5.09 -20.83
N LEU A 150 -0.55 -4.11 -21.71
CA LEU A 150 -1.37 -2.89 -21.61
C LEU A 150 -2.59 -3.02 -22.54
N GLU A 151 -3.77 -2.78 -22.00
CA GLU A 151 -5.03 -2.66 -22.74
C GLU A 151 -5.29 -1.18 -23.03
N VAL A 152 -5.15 -0.76 -24.28
CA VAL A 152 -5.30 0.65 -24.69
C VAL A 152 -6.76 1.04 -24.62
N LEU A 153 -7.10 1.96 -23.70
CA LEU A 153 -8.47 2.43 -23.49
C LEU A 153 -8.76 3.73 -24.22
N ALA A 154 -7.78 4.61 -24.41
CA ALA A 154 -7.89 5.81 -25.22
C ALA A 154 -6.53 6.22 -25.78
N GLU A 155 -6.52 6.75 -26.99
CA GLU A 155 -5.41 7.51 -27.57
C GLU A 155 -5.87 8.95 -27.80
N PHE A 156 -4.95 9.90 -27.63
CA PHE A 156 -5.26 11.32 -27.78
C PHE A 156 -4.10 12.11 -28.36
N ASP A 157 -4.31 13.41 -28.59
CA ASP A 157 -3.34 14.24 -29.30
C ASP A 157 -2.15 14.61 -28.41
N THR A 158 -0.96 14.80 -29.04
CA THR A 158 0.27 15.24 -28.38
C THR A 158 0.14 16.67 -27.84
N GLU A 159 -0.71 17.51 -28.41
CA GLU A 159 -0.94 18.87 -27.92
C GLU A 159 -1.63 18.85 -26.54
N LEU A 160 -2.68 18.01 -26.37
CA LEU A 160 -3.33 17.80 -25.09
C LEU A 160 -2.34 17.25 -24.05
N TRP A 161 -1.52 16.26 -24.43
CA TRP A 161 -0.47 15.73 -23.57
C TRP A 161 0.53 16.79 -23.11
N ASN A 162 1.05 17.58 -24.05
CA ASN A 162 2.02 18.62 -23.74
C ASN A 162 1.45 19.69 -22.82
N THR A 163 0.16 20.04 -23.00
CA THR A 163 -0.54 20.97 -22.10
C THR A 163 -0.74 20.37 -20.72
N LEU A 164 -1.19 19.12 -20.63
CA LEU A 164 -1.39 18.39 -19.37
C LEU A 164 -0.10 18.29 -18.55
N CYS A 165 1.01 17.93 -19.23
CA CYS A 165 2.31 17.67 -18.60
C CYS A 165 3.23 18.88 -18.53
N SER A 166 2.81 20.06 -19.01
CA SER A 166 3.67 21.26 -19.05
C SER A 166 4.34 21.62 -17.72
N PRO A 167 3.72 21.38 -16.54
CA PRO A 167 4.35 21.65 -15.26
C PRO A 167 5.40 20.61 -14.84
N PHE A 168 5.45 19.44 -15.50
CA PHE A 168 6.29 18.31 -15.11
C PHE A 168 7.59 18.24 -15.92
N PRO A 169 8.64 17.60 -15.37
CA PRO A 169 9.84 17.30 -16.13
C PRO A 169 9.53 16.44 -17.37
N VAL A 170 10.39 16.58 -18.39
CA VAL A 170 10.32 15.79 -19.62
C VAL A 170 10.37 14.29 -19.29
N HIS A 171 9.62 13.47 -20.02
CA HIS A 171 9.45 12.04 -19.84
C HIS A 171 8.72 11.62 -18.54
N THR A 172 8.10 12.57 -17.81
CA THR A 172 7.15 12.18 -16.74
C THR A 172 5.97 11.45 -17.34
N PHE A 173 5.54 10.39 -16.68
CA PHE A 173 4.32 9.66 -16.96
C PHE A 173 3.60 9.34 -15.65
N PHE A 174 2.38 8.81 -15.71
CA PHE A 174 1.57 8.60 -14.52
C PHE A 174 1.08 7.17 -14.42
N ILE A 175 1.05 6.65 -13.19
CA ILE A 175 0.41 5.39 -12.85
C ILE A 175 -0.82 5.70 -12.02
N GLY A 176 -1.99 5.30 -12.52
CA GLY A 176 -3.26 5.35 -11.78
C GLY A 176 -3.50 4.05 -11.03
N LEU A 177 -4.13 4.15 -9.86
CA LEU A 177 -4.64 3.00 -9.12
C LEU A 177 -6.13 3.18 -8.87
N THR A 178 -6.87 2.08 -8.99
CA THR A 178 -8.30 1.99 -8.71
C THR A 178 -8.57 0.78 -7.83
N SER A 179 -9.74 0.74 -7.17
CA SER A 179 -10.20 -0.42 -6.40
C SER A 179 -11.56 -0.92 -6.90
N ILE A 180 -11.66 -2.24 -7.11
CA ILE A 180 -12.94 -2.94 -7.31
C ILE A 180 -13.37 -3.49 -5.97
N HIS A 181 -14.19 -2.74 -5.24
CA HIS A 181 -14.57 -3.05 -3.86
C HIS A 181 -15.25 -4.41 -3.71
N TRP A 182 -16.00 -4.85 -4.74
CA TRP A 182 -16.69 -6.13 -4.73
C TRP A 182 -15.77 -7.34 -4.49
N ARG A 183 -14.54 -7.31 -4.99
CA ARG A 183 -13.59 -8.42 -4.77
C ARG A 183 -13.34 -8.69 -3.29
N GLU A 184 -13.17 -7.65 -2.49
CA GLU A 184 -13.01 -7.78 -1.04
C GLU A 184 -14.36 -7.98 -0.32
N ALA A 185 -15.43 -7.32 -0.79
CA ALA A 185 -16.75 -7.38 -0.19
C ALA A 185 -17.35 -8.79 -0.27
N TRP A 186 -17.07 -9.54 -1.34
CA TRP A 186 -17.44 -10.94 -1.49
C TRP A 186 -17.00 -11.82 -0.31
N LYS A 187 -15.87 -11.51 0.31
CA LYS A 187 -15.29 -12.29 1.41
C LYS A 187 -15.45 -11.61 2.77
N TYR A 188 -15.27 -10.31 2.82
CA TYR A 188 -15.12 -9.58 4.08
C TYR A 188 -16.30 -8.66 4.41
N GLY A 189 -17.34 -8.62 3.57
CA GLY A 189 -18.54 -7.84 3.82
C GLY A 189 -18.26 -6.37 4.06
N GLN A 190 -18.82 -5.81 5.13
CA GLN A 190 -18.72 -4.38 5.44
C GLN A 190 -17.29 -3.88 5.67
N ARG A 191 -16.37 -4.73 6.15
CA ARG A 191 -14.98 -4.35 6.43
C ARG A 191 -14.13 -4.21 5.15
N ALA A 192 -14.64 -4.64 3.99
CA ALA A 192 -13.94 -4.72 2.72
C ALA A 192 -13.29 -3.40 2.27
N TYR A 193 -13.93 -2.26 2.49
CA TYR A 193 -13.35 -0.95 2.12
C TYR A 193 -11.98 -0.73 2.79
N ARG A 194 -11.83 -1.09 4.07
CA ARG A 194 -10.55 -0.96 4.79
C ARG A 194 -9.46 -1.82 4.14
N TYR A 195 -9.81 -3.03 3.68
CA TYR A 195 -8.87 -3.93 2.99
C TYR A 195 -8.48 -3.40 1.61
N CYS A 196 -9.43 -2.89 0.82
CA CYS A 196 -9.13 -2.27 -0.47
C CYS A 196 -8.13 -1.11 -0.30
N MET A 197 -8.31 -0.28 0.72
CA MET A 197 -7.40 0.85 0.97
C MET A 197 -6.01 0.40 1.44
N HIS A 198 -5.89 -0.68 2.22
CA HIS A 198 -4.59 -1.30 2.51
C HIS A 198 -3.90 -1.80 1.23
N ASP A 199 -4.65 -2.48 0.36
CA ASP A 199 -4.13 -3.05 -0.87
C ASP A 199 -3.67 -1.96 -1.85
N ALA A 200 -4.40 -0.85 -1.96
CA ALA A 200 -3.97 0.33 -2.71
C ALA A 200 -2.65 0.91 -2.15
N GLY A 201 -2.50 0.94 -0.82
CA GLY A 201 -1.25 1.33 -0.15
C GLY A 201 -0.09 0.37 -0.44
N HIS A 202 -0.35 -0.95 -0.43
CA HIS A 202 0.63 -1.97 -0.84
C HIS A 202 1.07 -1.78 -2.29
N ALA A 203 0.13 -1.52 -3.20
CA ALA A 203 0.42 -1.28 -4.62
C ALA A 203 1.25 -0.01 -4.82
N MET A 204 0.90 1.10 -4.15
CA MET A 204 1.67 2.35 -4.18
C MET A 204 3.11 2.12 -3.68
N GLY A 205 3.29 1.38 -2.58
CA GLY A 205 4.60 1.00 -2.05
C GLY A 205 5.41 0.17 -3.04
N ALA A 206 4.78 -0.80 -3.71
CA ALA A 206 5.42 -1.63 -4.74
C ALA A 206 5.87 -0.80 -5.94
N ILE A 207 5.02 0.13 -6.45
CA ILE A 207 5.36 1.05 -7.55
C ILE A 207 6.55 1.93 -7.16
N SER A 208 6.54 2.51 -5.96
CA SER A 208 7.63 3.37 -5.48
C SER A 208 8.97 2.62 -5.38
N MET A 209 8.96 1.38 -4.90
CA MET A 209 10.15 0.53 -4.81
C MET A 209 10.68 0.13 -6.19
N ALA A 210 9.78 -0.25 -7.12
CA ALA A 210 10.13 -0.60 -8.49
C ALA A 210 10.72 0.61 -9.25
N ALA A 211 10.08 1.79 -9.13
CA ALA A 211 10.58 3.05 -9.70
C ALA A 211 11.95 3.43 -9.13
N GLY A 212 12.15 3.30 -7.80
CA GLY A 212 13.44 3.49 -7.15
C GLY A 212 14.54 2.58 -7.71
N GLY A 213 14.19 1.34 -8.08
CA GLY A 213 15.08 0.40 -8.77
C GLY A 213 15.49 0.83 -10.18
N LEU A 214 14.71 1.68 -10.83
CA LEU A 214 15.00 2.33 -12.12
C LEU A 214 15.65 3.73 -11.95
N GLY A 215 15.92 4.13 -10.72
CA GLY A 215 16.45 5.46 -10.40
C GLY A 215 15.43 6.59 -10.55
N TRP A 216 14.14 6.28 -10.68
CA TRP A 216 13.06 7.23 -10.81
C TRP A 216 12.48 7.63 -9.46
N GLN A 217 11.90 8.83 -9.41
CA GLN A 217 11.13 9.29 -8.26
C GLN A 217 9.64 9.08 -8.50
N THR A 218 8.91 8.83 -7.44
CA THR A 218 7.45 8.78 -7.45
C THR A 218 6.86 9.87 -6.57
N ARG A 219 5.71 10.40 -6.99
CA ARG A 219 4.98 11.42 -6.25
C ARG A 219 3.48 11.22 -6.42
N LEU A 220 2.76 11.15 -5.33
CA LEU A 220 1.30 11.16 -5.32
C LEU A 220 0.79 12.55 -5.69
N LEU A 221 -0.10 12.63 -6.68
CA LEU A 221 -0.79 13.86 -7.07
C LEU A 221 -2.08 13.99 -6.24
N ASP A 222 -1.96 14.61 -5.07
CA ASP A 222 -3.08 14.70 -4.12
C ASP A 222 -3.87 16.00 -4.22
N ASP A 223 -3.67 16.80 -5.26
CA ASP A 223 -4.48 17.96 -5.62
C ASP A 223 -5.72 17.60 -6.47
N LEU A 224 -5.69 16.43 -7.13
CA LEU A 224 -6.79 15.94 -7.94
C LEU A 224 -7.99 15.52 -7.11
N GLY A 225 -9.18 15.81 -7.62
CA GLY A 225 -10.44 15.29 -7.09
C GLY A 225 -10.73 13.86 -7.57
N THR A 226 -11.59 13.15 -6.84
CA THR A 226 -11.99 11.79 -7.23
C THR A 226 -12.63 11.74 -8.62
N ASP A 227 -13.44 12.75 -8.98
CA ASP A 227 -14.08 12.81 -10.30
C ASP A 227 -13.04 12.99 -11.41
N GLU A 228 -12.00 13.78 -11.17
CA GLU A 228 -10.92 13.99 -12.13
C GLU A 228 -10.07 12.74 -12.32
N LEU A 229 -9.81 12.00 -11.25
CA LEU A 229 -9.15 10.70 -11.34
C LEU A 229 -9.98 9.73 -12.19
N ALA A 230 -11.31 9.73 -12.02
CA ALA A 230 -12.22 8.93 -12.84
C ALA A 230 -12.14 9.30 -14.33
N LEU A 231 -12.05 10.59 -14.65
CA LEU A 231 -11.89 11.07 -16.04
C LEU A 231 -10.57 10.61 -16.63
N LEU A 232 -9.46 10.79 -15.92
CA LEU A 232 -8.12 10.43 -16.39
C LEU A 232 -7.93 8.94 -16.65
N MET A 233 -8.61 8.07 -15.90
CA MET A 233 -8.54 6.61 -16.03
C MET A 233 -9.72 6.02 -16.82
N GLY A 234 -10.75 6.82 -17.15
CA GLY A 234 -11.91 6.38 -17.90
C GLY A 234 -12.91 5.55 -17.09
N THR A 235 -12.78 5.50 -15.75
CA THR A 235 -13.68 4.72 -14.87
C THR A 235 -15.05 5.37 -14.67
N PHE A 236 -15.21 6.64 -15.05
CA PHE A 236 -16.50 7.33 -15.05
C PHE A 236 -17.56 6.66 -15.95
N ARG A 237 -17.15 5.73 -16.81
CA ARG A 237 -18.04 5.00 -17.73
C ARG A 237 -18.71 3.78 -17.07
N ASP A 238 -18.18 3.32 -15.94
CA ASP A 238 -18.60 2.11 -15.24
C ASP A 238 -19.61 2.48 -14.13
N HIS A 239 -20.78 1.83 -14.14
CA HIS A 239 -21.86 2.17 -13.21
C HIS A 239 -22.47 0.93 -12.51
N ASP A 240 -21.84 -0.24 -12.67
CA ASP A 240 -22.33 -1.48 -12.06
C ASP A 240 -21.70 -1.76 -10.67
N ALA A 241 -22.10 -2.86 -10.05
CA ALA A 241 -21.61 -3.28 -8.74
C ALA A 241 -20.12 -3.70 -8.74
N GLU A 242 -19.50 -3.85 -9.90
CA GLU A 242 -18.09 -4.19 -10.10
C GLU A 242 -17.27 -3.01 -10.63
N ARG A 243 -17.82 -1.79 -10.53
CA ARG A 243 -17.15 -0.58 -10.99
C ARG A 243 -15.81 -0.39 -10.29
N GLU A 244 -14.92 0.28 -10.98
CA GLU A 244 -13.64 0.69 -10.45
C GLU A 244 -13.75 2.07 -9.83
N GLU A 245 -13.53 2.16 -8.52
CA GLU A 245 -13.43 3.46 -7.84
C GLU A 245 -11.98 3.96 -7.94
N PRO A 246 -11.76 5.20 -8.42
CA PRO A 246 -10.41 5.74 -8.54
C PRO A 246 -9.85 6.09 -7.17
N ASP A 247 -8.65 5.57 -6.86
CA ASP A 247 -7.96 5.87 -5.61
C ASP A 247 -6.97 7.01 -5.77
N MET A 248 -6.02 6.88 -6.69
CA MET A 248 -4.89 7.80 -6.79
C MET A 248 -4.24 7.86 -8.18
N LEU A 249 -3.48 8.93 -8.40
CA LEU A 249 -2.57 9.09 -9.53
C LEU A 249 -1.16 9.40 -9.02
N ILE A 250 -0.17 8.63 -9.49
CA ILE A 250 1.23 8.71 -9.08
C ILE A 250 2.06 9.19 -10.27
N ALA A 251 2.71 10.33 -10.16
CA ALA A 251 3.69 10.78 -11.14
C ALA A 251 4.99 9.99 -10.96
N CYS A 252 5.47 9.39 -12.06
CA CYS A 252 6.78 8.77 -12.17
C CYS A 252 7.72 9.74 -12.90
N VAL A 253 8.75 10.21 -12.20
CA VAL A 253 9.64 11.28 -12.67
C VAL A 253 11.05 10.74 -12.83
N PRO A 254 11.58 10.63 -14.07
CA PRO A 254 12.92 10.11 -14.33
C PRO A 254 14.04 11.12 -14.08
N ASP A 255 13.75 12.25 -13.45
CA ASP A 255 14.74 13.30 -13.12
C ASP A 255 14.85 13.51 -11.60
N LYS A 256 16.05 13.31 -11.06
CA LYS A 256 16.35 13.52 -9.62
C LYS A 256 16.25 15.00 -9.18
N ARG A 257 16.20 15.96 -10.10
CA ARG A 257 16.19 17.40 -9.81
C ARG A 257 14.81 18.02 -9.72
N ALA A 258 13.75 17.24 -9.94
CA ALA A 258 12.39 17.73 -9.90
C ALA A 258 11.92 17.96 -8.45
N THR A 259 12.07 19.19 -7.96
CA THR A 259 11.72 19.58 -6.59
C THR A 259 10.45 20.43 -6.49
N LYS A 260 9.87 20.84 -7.64
CA LYS A 260 8.68 21.72 -7.65
C LYS A 260 7.39 20.93 -7.45
N GLU A 261 6.50 21.47 -6.63
CA GLU A 261 5.10 21.05 -6.60
C GLU A 261 4.47 21.38 -7.95
N THR A 262 3.89 20.36 -8.57
CA THR A 262 3.34 20.45 -9.92
C THR A 262 1.96 19.80 -9.90
N SER A 263 1.01 20.44 -10.54
CA SER A 263 -0.41 20.05 -10.62
C SER A 263 -0.80 19.91 -12.08
N LEU A 264 -1.72 19.00 -12.38
CA LEU A 264 -2.29 18.86 -13.72
C LEU A 264 -3.27 20.01 -14.01
N SER A 265 -3.27 20.51 -15.27
CA SER A 265 -4.22 21.53 -15.70
C SER A 265 -5.66 21.00 -15.65
N GLU A 266 -6.55 21.72 -14.93
CA GLU A 266 -7.97 21.36 -14.83
C GLU A 266 -8.66 21.27 -16.20
N VAL A 267 -8.44 22.25 -17.06
CA VAL A 267 -9.03 22.26 -18.41
C VAL A 267 -8.58 21.05 -19.22
N SER A 268 -7.30 20.65 -19.10
CA SER A 268 -6.78 19.46 -19.78
C SER A 268 -7.37 18.18 -19.22
N VAL A 269 -7.59 18.08 -17.91
CA VAL A 269 -8.23 16.92 -17.27
C VAL A 269 -9.67 16.76 -17.74
N LEU A 270 -10.46 17.84 -17.78
CA LEU A 270 -11.85 17.80 -18.24
C LEU A 270 -11.98 17.36 -19.71
N SER A 271 -10.96 17.60 -20.54
CA SER A 271 -10.97 17.16 -21.94
C SER A 271 -11.00 15.63 -22.11
N PHE A 272 -10.63 14.86 -21.06
CA PHE A 272 -10.66 13.40 -21.08
C PHE A 272 -12.09 12.83 -21.18
N GLU A 273 -13.11 13.56 -20.72
CA GLU A 273 -14.52 13.15 -20.85
C GLU A 273 -14.90 12.89 -22.31
N SER A 274 -14.36 13.67 -23.26
CA SER A 274 -14.69 13.61 -24.68
C SER A 274 -13.81 12.69 -25.51
N LEU A 275 -12.86 11.97 -24.92
CA LEU A 275 -11.99 11.06 -25.66
C LEU A 275 -12.77 9.86 -26.24
N ALA A 276 -12.25 9.29 -27.31
CA ALA A 276 -12.78 8.08 -27.92
C ALA A 276 -12.37 6.83 -27.12
N TRP A 277 -13.03 6.60 -26.00
CA TRP A 277 -12.77 5.47 -25.12
C TRP A 277 -13.14 4.14 -25.75
N GLN A 278 -12.29 3.13 -25.55
CA GLN A 278 -12.42 1.78 -26.05
C GLN A 278 -12.49 0.77 -24.90
N GLY A 279 -12.85 -0.47 -25.26
CA GLY A 279 -12.91 -1.58 -24.32
C GLY A 279 -14.16 -1.57 -23.45
N ARG A 280 -14.58 -2.75 -23.04
CA ARG A 280 -15.66 -2.98 -22.06
C ARG A 280 -15.12 -3.86 -20.95
N PRO A 281 -15.33 -3.50 -19.68
CA PRO A 281 -14.90 -4.33 -18.56
C PRO A 281 -15.63 -5.69 -18.59
N ASN A 282 -14.91 -6.75 -18.24
CA ASN A 282 -15.52 -8.07 -18.07
C ASN A 282 -16.32 -8.12 -16.77
N GLN A 283 -17.35 -8.94 -16.74
CA GLN A 283 -18.05 -9.31 -15.51
C GLN A 283 -17.14 -10.22 -14.66
N LEU A 284 -17.06 -9.95 -13.35
CA LEU A 284 -16.21 -10.69 -12.42
C LEU A 284 -16.98 -11.76 -11.65
N SER A 285 -18.26 -11.51 -11.34
CA SER A 285 -19.14 -12.40 -10.59
C SER A 285 -20.53 -12.46 -11.24
N ARG A 286 -21.26 -13.56 -11.01
CA ARG A 286 -22.61 -13.75 -11.55
C ARG A 286 -23.67 -12.96 -10.76
N SER A 287 -23.43 -12.71 -9.48
CA SER A 287 -24.36 -12.00 -8.60
C SER A 287 -23.57 -11.24 -7.52
N HIS A 288 -24.21 -10.24 -6.91
CA HIS A 288 -23.61 -9.35 -5.94
C HIS A 288 -24.48 -9.26 -4.69
N VAL A 289 -23.84 -8.98 -3.57
CA VAL A 289 -24.50 -8.66 -2.29
C VAL A 289 -24.05 -7.26 -1.87
N GLU A 290 -25.00 -6.41 -1.56
CA GLU A 290 -24.73 -5.05 -1.08
C GLU A 290 -24.27 -5.08 0.37
N TRP A 291 -23.15 -4.38 0.65
CA TRP A 291 -22.54 -4.30 1.97
C TRP A 291 -22.38 -2.85 2.47
N GLY A 292 -23.01 -1.87 1.82
CA GLY A 292 -22.86 -0.45 2.14
C GLY A 292 -21.46 0.13 1.86
N ILE A 293 -20.66 -0.54 1.03
CA ILE A 293 -19.31 -0.07 0.68
C ILE A 293 -19.38 1.20 -0.18
N GLU A 294 -20.40 1.31 -1.03
CA GLU A 294 -20.61 2.49 -1.87
C GLU A 294 -20.95 3.72 -1.05
N ASP A 295 -21.63 3.54 0.09
CA ASP A 295 -21.95 4.64 0.99
C ASP A 295 -20.67 5.27 1.54
N ILE A 296 -19.77 4.47 2.13
CA ILE A 296 -18.50 4.99 2.64
C ILE A 296 -17.63 5.55 1.51
N ALA A 297 -17.55 4.89 0.34
CA ALA A 297 -16.80 5.37 -0.80
C ALA A 297 -17.29 6.77 -1.24
N SER A 298 -18.61 7.02 -1.20
CA SER A 298 -19.20 8.32 -1.52
C SER A 298 -18.81 9.41 -0.50
N GLN A 299 -18.72 9.08 0.80
CA GLN A 299 -18.38 10.05 1.85
C GLN A 299 -16.95 10.53 1.79
N VAL A 300 -16.05 9.67 1.33
CA VAL A 300 -14.61 9.96 1.27
C VAL A 300 -14.14 10.50 -0.08
N ARG A 301 -15.06 10.82 -0.99
CA ARG A 301 -14.72 11.46 -2.27
C ARG A 301 -14.04 12.79 -2.04
N LYS A 302 -12.85 12.96 -2.60
CA LYS A 302 -12.07 14.18 -2.47
C LYS A 302 -12.50 15.20 -3.53
N PRO A 303 -12.77 16.45 -3.16
CA PRO A 303 -12.88 17.53 -4.13
C PRO A 303 -11.49 17.89 -4.68
N ARG A 304 -11.45 18.51 -5.87
CA ARG A 304 -10.21 19.13 -6.35
C ARG A 304 -9.73 20.19 -5.36
N GLY A 305 -8.45 20.30 -5.16
CA GLY A 305 -7.83 21.36 -4.40
C GLY A 305 -6.47 20.98 -3.82
N GLU A 306 -5.61 21.96 -3.72
CA GLU A 306 -4.32 21.83 -3.06
C GLU A 306 -4.51 21.70 -1.56
N CYS A 307 -3.81 20.75 -0.96
CA CYS A 307 -3.73 20.59 0.48
C CYS A 307 -2.37 21.08 0.95
N GLN A 308 -2.38 22.03 1.88
CA GLN A 308 -1.15 22.43 2.56
C GLN A 308 -0.83 21.39 3.62
N TYR A 309 -0.04 20.37 3.25
CA TYR A 309 0.43 19.38 4.19
C TYR A 309 1.60 19.91 5.00
N GLN A 310 1.57 19.62 6.29
CA GLN A 310 2.77 19.67 7.10
C GLN A 310 3.64 18.47 6.71
N ARG A 311 4.88 18.73 6.33
CA ARG A 311 5.87 17.69 6.08
C ARG A 311 6.88 17.70 7.21
N PHE A 312 7.13 16.54 7.75
CA PHE A 312 8.18 16.31 8.72
C PHE A 312 9.00 15.12 8.24
N ASP A 313 10.26 15.36 7.96
CA ASP A 313 11.19 14.31 7.55
C ASP A 313 12.08 13.92 8.74
N ASN A 314 12.14 12.65 9.07
CA ASN A 314 13.05 12.15 10.10
C ASN A 314 14.51 12.30 9.66
N PRO A 315 15.46 12.53 10.57
CA PRO A 315 16.86 12.51 10.22
C PRO A 315 17.29 11.09 9.81
N PRO A 316 18.19 10.95 8.82
CA PRO A 316 18.75 9.64 8.50
C PRO A 316 19.62 9.13 9.66
N LEU A 317 19.82 7.81 9.74
CA LEU A 317 20.77 7.24 10.69
C LEU A 317 22.17 7.85 10.48
N SER A 318 22.87 8.15 11.57
CA SER A 318 24.22 8.70 11.55
C SER A 318 25.24 7.71 10.95
N ARG A 319 24.96 6.41 11.04
CA ARG A 319 25.75 5.34 10.41
C ARG A 319 24.80 4.38 9.70
N GLU A 320 24.90 4.35 8.37
CA GLU A 320 24.17 3.35 7.61
C GLU A 320 24.76 1.96 7.81
N PRO A 321 23.93 0.93 8.01
CA PRO A 321 24.38 -0.45 8.01
C PRO A 321 25.06 -0.82 6.68
N ALA A 322 25.96 -1.80 6.71
CA ALA A 322 26.52 -2.36 5.49
C ALA A 322 25.41 -2.88 4.58
N ALA A 323 25.49 -2.58 3.28
CA ALA A 323 24.49 -3.02 2.31
C ALA A 323 24.48 -4.55 2.19
N ARG A 324 23.28 -5.13 2.23
CA ARG A 324 23.08 -6.56 1.98
C ARG A 324 23.38 -6.87 0.50
N ALA A 325 24.01 -8.02 0.26
CA ALA A 325 24.32 -8.47 -1.09
C ALA A 325 23.14 -9.21 -1.75
N VAL A 326 21.93 -8.63 -1.63
CA VAL A 326 20.68 -9.18 -2.21
C VAL A 326 20.15 -8.25 -3.29
N SER A 327 19.67 -8.83 -4.39
CA SER A 327 19.08 -8.09 -5.50
C SER A 327 17.70 -7.56 -5.13
N LEU A 328 17.42 -6.29 -5.42
CA LEU A 328 16.08 -5.71 -5.27
C LEU A 328 15.03 -6.52 -6.04
N ARG A 329 15.28 -6.80 -7.30
CA ARG A 329 14.34 -7.49 -8.19
C ARG A 329 14.07 -8.92 -7.73
N ARG A 330 15.08 -9.64 -7.22
CA ARG A 330 14.89 -10.97 -6.63
C ARG A 330 14.03 -10.90 -5.36
N VAL A 331 14.31 -9.97 -4.46
CA VAL A 331 13.50 -9.75 -3.24
C VAL A 331 12.04 -9.47 -3.61
N ILE A 332 11.80 -8.56 -4.55
CA ILE A 332 10.46 -8.24 -5.04
C ILE A 332 9.74 -9.48 -5.61
N ARG A 333 10.40 -10.23 -6.48
CA ARG A 333 9.80 -11.37 -7.17
C ARG A 333 9.62 -12.61 -6.28
N GLN A 334 10.47 -12.79 -5.27
CA GLN A 334 10.42 -13.93 -4.34
C GLN A 334 9.51 -13.70 -3.14
N ARG A 335 9.21 -12.45 -2.79
CA ARG A 335 8.36 -12.11 -1.66
C ARG A 335 7.05 -12.91 -1.65
N ARG A 336 6.78 -13.55 -0.52
CA ARG A 336 5.51 -14.25 -0.22
C ARG A 336 5.07 -13.92 1.19
N SER A 337 3.75 -13.96 1.43
CA SER A 337 3.21 -13.96 2.80
C SER A 337 3.48 -15.31 3.45
N ALA A 338 3.85 -15.30 4.73
CA ALA A 338 3.87 -16.51 5.53
C ALA A 338 2.44 -16.97 5.85
N VAL A 339 2.21 -18.27 5.86
CA VAL A 339 0.94 -18.87 6.29
C VAL A 339 0.99 -19.30 7.76
N ALA A 340 2.19 -19.54 8.29
CA ALA A 340 2.48 -19.82 9.70
C ALA A 340 3.94 -19.46 9.99
N MET A 341 4.26 -19.21 11.26
CA MET A 341 5.62 -19.01 11.76
C MET A 341 6.06 -20.20 12.62
N ASP A 342 7.38 -20.41 12.71
CA ASP A 342 7.95 -21.63 13.34
C ASP A 342 8.05 -21.55 14.89
N GLY A 343 7.83 -20.37 15.47
CA GLY A 343 7.95 -20.13 16.91
C GLY A 343 9.38 -20.28 17.47
N LYS A 344 10.40 -20.37 16.62
CA LYS A 344 11.79 -20.70 17.01
C LYS A 344 12.81 -19.72 16.44
N THR A 345 12.65 -19.31 15.19
CA THR A 345 13.56 -18.38 14.52
C THR A 345 13.73 -17.11 15.34
N ARG A 346 14.98 -16.67 15.46
CA ARG A 346 15.36 -15.43 16.12
C ARG A 346 15.91 -14.45 15.10
N MET A 347 15.78 -13.19 15.39
CA MET A 347 16.29 -12.08 14.56
C MET A 347 17.37 -11.32 15.35
N CYS A 348 18.49 -11.01 14.70
CA CYS A 348 19.47 -10.13 15.36
C CYS A 348 18.95 -8.70 15.48
N SER A 349 19.35 -7.99 16.55
CA SER A 349 18.92 -6.61 16.83
C SER A 349 19.25 -5.64 15.70
N ASP A 350 20.38 -5.78 15.01
CA ASP A 350 20.74 -4.94 13.87
C ASP A 350 19.74 -5.04 12.71
N THR A 351 19.26 -6.25 12.42
CA THR A 351 18.23 -6.47 11.38
C THR A 351 16.90 -5.84 11.81
N PHE A 352 16.51 -6.03 13.05
CA PHE A 352 15.30 -5.44 13.61
C PHE A 352 15.34 -3.91 13.54
N TYR A 353 16.40 -3.27 14.01
CA TYR A 353 16.54 -1.82 13.95
C TYR A 353 16.57 -1.29 12.52
N ARG A 354 17.20 -2.01 11.58
CA ARG A 354 17.21 -1.64 10.17
C ARG A 354 15.82 -1.68 9.56
N MET A 355 15.04 -2.74 9.82
CA MET A 355 13.65 -2.82 9.35
C MET A 355 12.83 -1.63 9.84
N LEU A 356 12.96 -1.28 11.11
CA LEU A 356 12.25 -0.16 11.70
C LEU A 356 12.70 1.19 11.14
N ASP A 357 13.99 1.41 10.97
CA ASP A 357 14.52 2.62 10.33
C ASP A 357 13.95 2.81 8.92
N ARG A 358 13.85 1.72 8.13
CA ARG A 358 13.31 1.79 6.77
C ARG A 358 11.84 2.24 6.74
N THR A 359 11.09 2.03 7.81
CA THR A 359 9.69 2.51 7.91
C THR A 359 9.58 4.02 8.19
N LEU A 360 10.64 4.70 8.59
CA LEU A 360 10.62 6.14 8.83
C LEU A 360 10.59 6.93 7.52
N ALA A 361 9.78 7.99 7.47
CA ALA A 361 9.79 8.95 6.38
C ALA A 361 11.06 9.82 6.48
N VAL A 362 12.02 9.55 5.61
CA VAL A 362 13.25 10.33 5.44
C VAL A 362 13.22 10.99 4.07
N ARG A 363 13.66 12.23 3.98
CA ARG A 363 13.59 13.02 2.76
C ARG A 363 14.24 12.31 1.56
N GLY A 364 13.47 12.14 0.49
CA GLY A 364 13.91 11.50 -0.76
C GLY A 364 14.16 10.00 -0.65
N ARG A 365 13.75 9.33 0.46
CA ARG A 365 13.87 7.88 0.64
C ARG A 365 12.55 7.19 0.28
N VAL A 366 12.62 6.23 -0.64
CA VAL A 366 11.50 5.36 -1.00
C VAL A 366 11.10 4.48 0.20
N PRO A 367 9.84 4.05 0.29
CA PRO A 367 8.71 4.46 -0.53
C PRO A 367 8.02 5.75 -0.05
N PHE A 368 8.30 6.22 1.18
CA PHE A 368 7.56 7.30 1.84
C PHE A 368 7.78 8.69 1.23
N SER A 369 8.82 8.87 0.40
CA SER A 369 8.98 10.12 -0.38
C SER A 369 7.86 10.34 -1.41
N THR A 370 7.07 9.31 -1.72
CA THR A 370 5.89 9.40 -2.59
C THR A 370 4.75 10.18 -1.94
N LEU A 371 4.63 10.11 -0.61
CA LEU A 371 3.55 10.76 0.13
C LEU A 371 3.83 12.26 0.35
N PRO A 372 2.86 13.17 0.11
CA PRO A 372 3.04 14.59 0.33
C PRO A 372 2.85 15.03 1.79
N TRP A 373 2.25 14.19 2.66
CA TRP A 373 1.96 14.48 4.06
C TRP A 373 3.00 13.90 5.03
N LYS A 374 2.97 14.35 6.29
CA LYS A 374 3.76 13.78 7.40
C LYS A 374 3.26 12.37 7.76
N SER A 375 4.10 11.58 8.41
CA SER A 375 3.65 10.28 8.93
C SER A 375 2.54 10.44 9.96
N HIS A 376 1.44 9.73 9.76
CA HIS A 376 0.31 9.64 10.69
C HIS A 376 0.19 8.27 11.36
N ILE A 377 1.03 7.31 10.98
CA ILE A 377 1.01 5.94 11.51
C ILE A 377 2.23 5.71 12.39
N HIS A 378 2.02 5.22 13.62
CA HIS A 378 3.06 4.76 14.54
C HIS A 378 2.99 3.24 14.67
N LEU A 379 4.09 2.60 15.11
CA LEU A 379 4.12 1.14 15.22
C LEU A 379 4.25 0.74 16.69
N ALA A 380 3.20 0.11 17.23
CA ALA A 380 3.24 -0.55 18.52
C ALA A 380 3.67 -2.00 18.33
N LEU A 381 4.88 -2.35 18.79
CA LEU A 381 5.51 -3.65 18.53
C LEU A 381 5.43 -4.55 19.74
N LEU A 382 5.05 -5.80 19.53
CA LEU A 382 5.10 -6.88 20.50
C LEU A 382 6.31 -7.76 20.15
N VAL A 383 7.42 -7.56 20.87
CA VAL A 383 8.72 -8.18 20.59
C VAL A 383 8.85 -9.51 21.35
N HIS A 384 9.13 -10.60 20.62
CA HIS A 384 9.18 -11.95 21.17
C HIS A 384 10.57 -12.59 21.10
N ARG A 385 11.20 -12.60 19.90
CA ARG A 385 12.42 -13.34 19.58
C ARG A 385 13.43 -12.50 18.81
N VAL A 386 13.78 -11.33 19.37
CA VAL A 386 14.87 -10.49 18.86
C VAL A 386 16.05 -10.60 19.85
N ASP A 387 17.25 -10.86 19.31
CA ASP A 387 18.44 -11.03 20.14
C ASP A 387 18.85 -9.71 20.80
N ASP A 388 19.29 -9.81 22.06
CA ASP A 388 19.77 -8.68 22.87
C ASP A 388 18.71 -7.61 23.17
N ILE A 389 17.43 -7.86 22.81
CA ILE A 389 16.31 -6.98 23.12
C ILE A 389 15.34 -7.71 24.06
N PRO A 390 14.99 -7.14 25.22
CA PRO A 390 13.99 -7.71 26.10
C PRO A 390 12.65 -7.94 25.41
N LYS A 391 11.94 -9.01 25.74
CA LYS A 391 10.55 -9.19 25.33
C LYS A 391 9.71 -8.05 25.89
N GLY A 392 8.79 -7.52 25.10
CA GLY A 392 7.99 -6.41 25.59
C GLY A 392 7.14 -5.72 24.52
N LEU A 393 6.43 -4.71 24.99
CA LEU A 393 5.73 -3.74 24.15
C LEU A 393 6.66 -2.55 23.89
N TYR A 394 6.82 -2.24 22.63
CA TYR A 394 7.63 -1.12 22.15
C TYR A 394 6.80 -0.20 21.28
N LEU A 395 7.19 1.06 21.19
CA LEU A 395 6.59 2.03 20.27
C LEU A 395 7.66 2.66 19.41
N LEU A 396 7.50 2.56 18.08
CA LEU A 396 8.23 3.38 17.12
C LEU A 396 7.38 4.60 16.76
N VAL A 397 7.85 5.78 17.14
CA VAL A 397 7.22 7.06 16.82
C VAL A 397 7.71 7.51 15.45
N ARG A 398 6.92 7.30 14.38
CA ARG A 398 7.37 7.58 13.02
C ARG A 398 7.41 9.07 12.67
N GLY A 399 6.70 9.91 13.39
CA GLY A 399 6.82 11.37 13.35
C GLY A 399 7.47 11.85 14.65
N ALA A 400 8.73 12.26 14.64
CA ALA A 400 9.46 12.63 15.87
C ALA A 400 8.85 13.85 16.58
N ASP A 401 8.16 14.72 15.86
CA ASP A 401 7.38 15.87 16.39
C ASP A 401 6.18 15.44 17.26
N GLN A 402 5.79 14.15 17.24
CA GLN A 402 4.59 13.62 17.89
C GLN A 402 4.89 12.90 19.22
N THR A 403 6.16 12.81 19.61
CA THR A 403 6.55 12.03 20.80
C THR A 403 5.88 12.52 22.07
N GLU A 404 5.81 13.83 22.28
CA GLU A 404 5.18 14.40 23.49
C GLU A 404 3.66 14.14 23.53
N ALA A 405 2.97 14.28 22.39
CA ALA A 405 1.55 14.02 22.31
C ALA A 405 1.22 12.53 22.59
N LEU A 406 2.03 11.61 22.06
CA LEU A 406 1.89 10.18 22.35
C LEU A 406 2.18 9.86 23.80
N GLN A 407 3.21 10.47 24.42
CA GLN A 407 3.50 10.29 25.84
C GLN A 407 2.34 10.71 26.74
N GLN A 408 1.61 11.75 26.35
CA GLN A 408 0.43 12.21 27.09
C GLN A 408 -0.79 11.30 26.88
N SER A 409 -0.93 10.71 25.69
CA SER A 409 -2.09 9.87 25.32
C SER A 409 -1.98 8.43 25.82
N LEU A 410 -0.75 7.89 25.97
CA LEU A 410 -0.52 6.49 26.32
C LEU A 410 -0.43 6.32 27.84
N THR A 411 -1.57 6.20 28.52
CA THR A 411 -1.66 6.22 29.99
C THR A 411 -1.09 4.96 30.65
N GLN A 412 -1.01 3.82 29.94
CA GLN A 412 -0.43 2.57 30.45
C GLN A 412 1.08 2.43 30.18
N ALA A 413 1.68 3.37 29.44
CA ALA A 413 3.10 3.35 29.13
C ALA A 413 3.93 3.88 30.29
N ASN A 414 4.48 2.98 31.12
CA ASN A 414 5.25 3.36 32.31
C ASN A 414 6.73 3.68 32.03
N ARG A 415 7.24 3.28 30.86
CA ARG A 415 8.63 3.49 30.47
C ARG A 415 8.67 4.14 29.10
N TRP A 416 9.63 4.98 28.86
CA TRP A 416 9.96 5.53 27.54
C TRP A 416 11.47 5.45 27.37
N GLN A 417 11.98 4.23 27.44
CA GLN A 417 13.42 3.97 27.44
C GLN A 417 13.86 3.39 26.09
N LYS A 418 15.00 3.86 25.62
CA LYS A 418 15.64 3.25 24.43
C LYS A 418 16.02 1.80 24.74
N PRO A 419 15.72 0.84 23.84
CA PRO A 419 16.21 -0.52 24.02
C PRO A 419 17.74 -0.60 23.84
N PRO A 420 18.39 -1.66 24.38
CA PRO A 420 19.83 -1.84 24.27
C PRO A 420 20.32 -1.81 22.81
N GLY A 421 21.39 -1.06 22.53
CA GLY A 421 21.98 -0.97 21.19
C GLY A 421 21.13 -0.21 20.15
N CYS A 422 19.99 0.36 20.54
CA CYS A 422 19.14 1.14 19.63
C CYS A 422 19.88 2.39 19.13
N PRO A 423 19.94 2.64 17.81
CA PRO A 423 20.48 3.88 17.28
C PRO A 423 19.80 5.12 17.89
N GLU A 424 20.57 6.14 18.21
CA GLU A 424 20.06 7.34 18.87
C GLU A 424 18.95 8.02 18.08
N GLN A 425 19.10 8.08 16.76
CA GLN A 425 18.14 8.71 15.84
C GLN A 425 16.87 7.87 15.60
N LEU A 426 16.85 6.58 15.95
CA LEU A 426 15.67 5.73 15.81
C LEU A 426 14.72 6.01 16.98
N PRO A 427 13.54 6.60 16.77
CA PRO A 427 12.61 6.97 17.86
C PRO A 427 11.80 5.74 18.33
N LEU A 428 12.51 4.71 18.78
CA LEU A 428 11.99 3.47 19.33
C LEU A 428 12.12 3.48 20.85
N TYR A 429 11.03 3.15 21.55
CA TYR A 429 10.96 3.16 23.01
C TYR A 429 10.34 1.86 23.53
N CYS A 430 10.95 1.28 24.57
CA CYS A 430 10.34 0.23 25.38
C CYS A 430 9.30 0.88 26.30
N LEU A 431 8.06 0.42 26.24
CA LEU A 431 6.96 0.87 27.08
C LEU A 431 6.75 -0.09 28.27
N ILE A 432 6.78 -1.40 28.01
CA ILE A 432 6.55 -2.45 29.00
C ILE A 432 7.47 -3.63 28.69
N GLU A 433 8.26 -4.09 29.69
CA GLU A 433 8.99 -5.35 29.59
C GLU A 433 8.14 -6.49 30.13
N SER A 434 7.72 -7.40 29.27
CA SER A 434 6.92 -8.57 29.62
C SER A 434 6.90 -9.56 28.46
N GLY A 435 6.53 -10.81 28.70
CA GLY A 435 6.17 -11.73 27.63
C GLY A 435 4.88 -11.27 26.93
N THR A 436 4.95 -11.08 25.62
CA THR A 436 3.84 -10.50 24.84
C THR A 436 3.19 -11.47 23.86
N GLU A 437 3.67 -12.72 23.80
CA GLU A 437 3.19 -13.72 22.84
C GLU A 437 1.69 -14.00 22.98
N ALA A 438 1.21 -14.18 24.23
CA ALA A 438 -0.21 -14.44 24.50
C ALA A 438 -1.10 -13.26 24.08
N ALA A 439 -0.66 -12.02 24.39
CA ALA A 439 -1.36 -10.80 23.96
C ALA A 439 -1.39 -10.67 22.45
N ALA A 440 -0.26 -10.89 21.77
CA ALA A 440 -0.16 -10.83 20.31
C ALA A 440 -1.16 -11.79 19.63
N ARG A 441 -1.21 -13.05 20.10
CA ARG A 441 -2.17 -14.05 19.61
C ARG A 441 -3.60 -13.61 19.84
N GLN A 442 -3.93 -13.20 21.07
CA GLN A 442 -5.28 -12.83 21.46
C GLN A 442 -5.80 -11.65 20.65
N ILE A 443 -5.01 -10.56 20.55
CA ILE A 443 -5.39 -9.34 19.83
C ILE A 443 -5.53 -9.61 18.33
N SER A 444 -4.72 -10.50 17.77
CA SER A 444 -4.76 -10.87 16.36
C SER A 444 -5.78 -11.97 16.06
N CYS A 445 -7.00 -11.88 16.59
CA CYS A 445 -8.09 -12.85 16.39
C CYS A 445 -7.67 -14.30 16.72
N HIS A 446 -6.93 -14.49 17.80
CA HIS A 446 -6.42 -15.79 18.28
C HIS A 446 -5.50 -16.52 17.28
N GLN A 447 -4.84 -15.79 16.39
CA GLN A 447 -3.96 -16.36 15.37
C GLN A 447 -2.53 -16.57 15.94
N ASP A 448 -2.08 -17.82 15.95
CA ASP A 448 -0.75 -18.21 16.44
C ASP A 448 0.39 -17.54 15.66
N ILE A 449 0.16 -17.21 14.38
CA ILE A 449 1.17 -16.54 13.53
C ILE A 449 1.67 -15.21 14.14
N ALA A 450 0.85 -14.53 14.93
CA ALA A 450 1.24 -13.28 15.59
C ALA A 450 2.17 -13.52 16.78
N SER A 451 2.01 -14.65 17.50
CA SER A 451 2.85 -15.04 18.65
C SER A 451 4.12 -15.78 18.25
N ASP A 452 4.09 -16.48 17.13
CA ASP A 452 5.18 -17.36 16.69
C ASP A 452 6.26 -16.63 15.86
N GLY A 453 6.03 -15.37 15.48
CA GLY A 453 7.00 -14.51 14.82
C GLY A 453 8.15 -14.06 15.74
N CYS A 454 9.16 -13.41 15.17
CA CYS A 454 10.18 -12.70 15.93
C CYS A 454 9.58 -11.51 16.67
N PHE A 455 8.67 -10.83 16.01
CA PHE A 455 7.81 -9.77 16.55
C PHE A 455 6.53 -9.64 15.74
N SER A 456 5.50 -9.09 16.36
CA SER A 456 4.32 -8.59 15.69
C SER A 456 4.12 -7.10 15.98
N LEU A 457 3.25 -6.42 15.25
CA LEU A 457 2.97 -5.01 15.48
C LEU A 457 1.54 -4.64 15.09
N ALA A 458 1.06 -3.58 15.73
CA ALA A 458 -0.14 -2.84 15.40
C ALA A 458 0.24 -1.47 14.83
N MET A 459 -0.48 -1.02 13.81
CA MET A 459 -0.27 0.27 13.14
C MET A 459 -1.28 1.28 13.68
N ILE A 460 -0.81 2.10 14.62
CA ILE A 460 -1.61 3.08 15.35
C ILE A 460 -1.62 4.40 14.59
N ALA A 461 -2.77 4.78 14.08
CA ALA A 461 -2.98 6.01 13.31
C ALA A 461 -3.34 7.19 14.20
N GLU A 462 -2.76 8.37 13.97
CA GLU A 462 -3.43 9.62 14.29
C GLU A 462 -4.74 9.67 13.51
N TYR A 463 -5.88 9.80 14.18
CA TYR A 463 -7.16 9.57 13.54
C TYR A 463 -8.06 10.81 13.54
N THR A 464 -8.43 11.32 14.70
CA THR A 464 -9.40 12.41 14.79
C THR A 464 -8.85 13.74 14.24
N GLU A 465 -7.62 14.12 14.59
CA GLU A 465 -7.03 15.40 14.17
C GLU A 465 -6.91 15.52 12.65
N PRO A 466 -6.27 14.57 11.91
CA PRO A 466 -6.15 14.72 10.47
C PRO A 466 -7.50 14.66 9.75
N LEU A 467 -8.47 13.88 10.24
CA LEU A 467 -9.81 13.83 9.66
C LEU A 467 -10.60 15.13 9.89
N GLN A 468 -10.46 15.77 11.04
CA GLN A 468 -11.05 17.08 11.30
C GLN A 468 -10.37 18.18 10.48
N ARG A 469 -9.07 18.11 10.32
CA ARG A 469 -8.28 19.11 9.63
C ARG A 469 -8.44 19.07 8.11
N TYR A 470 -8.39 17.88 7.52
CA TYR A 470 -8.44 17.69 6.07
C TYR A 470 -9.82 17.31 5.56
N GLY A 471 -10.64 16.67 6.38
CA GLY A 471 -11.97 16.17 6.04
C GLY A 471 -12.05 14.66 5.87
N ALA A 472 -13.28 14.18 5.67
CA ALA A 472 -13.60 12.75 5.54
C ALA A 472 -12.75 12.02 4.47
N TRP A 473 -12.41 12.71 3.38
CA TRP A 473 -11.61 12.18 2.28
C TRP A 473 -10.18 11.80 2.66
N PHE A 474 -9.68 12.21 3.84
CA PHE A 474 -8.37 11.80 4.33
C PHE A 474 -8.37 10.38 4.92
N TYR A 475 -9.54 9.82 5.23
CA TYR A 475 -9.69 8.49 5.81
C TYR A 475 -8.95 7.38 5.05
N PRO A 476 -9.11 7.18 3.73
CA PRO A 476 -8.36 6.17 2.99
C PRO A 476 -6.84 6.38 3.01
N ARG A 477 -6.35 7.60 3.16
CA ARG A 477 -4.92 7.93 3.17
C ARG A 477 -4.18 7.35 4.36
N LEU A 478 -4.87 7.20 5.49
CA LEU A 478 -4.33 6.52 6.67
C LEU A 478 -4.08 5.02 6.37
N TYR A 479 -4.99 4.39 5.65
CA TYR A 479 -4.84 2.99 5.22
C TYR A 479 -3.80 2.84 4.11
N TRP A 480 -3.68 3.80 3.20
CA TRP A 480 -2.61 3.79 2.19
C TRP A 480 -1.23 3.84 2.84
N GLU A 481 -1.04 4.69 3.84
CA GLU A 481 0.22 4.74 4.59
C GLU A 481 0.49 3.41 5.31
N ALA A 482 -0.51 2.83 5.97
CA ALA A 482 -0.39 1.54 6.64
C ALA A 482 -0.07 0.39 5.65
N GLY A 483 -0.73 0.36 4.49
CA GLY A 483 -0.45 -0.60 3.42
C GLY A 483 0.97 -0.45 2.85
N MET A 484 1.44 0.78 2.67
CA MET A 484 2.81 1.07 2.22
C MET A 484 3.86 0.59 3.24
N ILE A 485 3.63 0.77 4.54
CA ILE A 485 4.45 0.21 5.61
C ILE A 485 4.48 -1.32 5.50
N GLY A 486 3.31 -1.94 5.33
CA GLY A 486 3.17 -3.38 5.17
C GLY A 486 3.96 -3.90 3.97
N GLN A 487 3.86 -3.25 2.80
CA GLN A 487 4.63 -3.64 1.61
C GLN A 487 6.14 -3.57 1.84
N LEU A 488 6.60 -2.51 2.51
CA LEU A 488 8.02 -2.38 2.85
C LEU A 488 8.48 -3.47 3.82
N LEU A 489 7.69 -3.75 4.87
CA LEU A 489 8.01 -4.81 5.84
C LEU A 489 8.06 -6.21 5.18
N TYR A 490 7.21 -6.47 4.18
CA TYR A 490 7.30 -7.69 3.37
C TYR A 490 8.66 -7.81 2.67
N LEU A 491 9.11 -6.72 2.04
CA LEU A 491 10.38 -6.71 1.31
C LEU A 491 11.59 -6.78 2.26
N GLU A 492 11.53 -6.07 3.40
CA GLU A 492 12.57 -6.12 4.44
C GLU A 492 12.73 -7.53 5.02
N ALA A 493 11.61 -8.21 5.29
CA ALA A 493 11.63 -9.59 5.78
C ALA A 493 12.27 -10.55 4.75
N GLU A 494 11.85 -10.47 3.49
CA GLU A 494 12.41 -11.28 2.40
C GLU A 494 13.92 -11.02 2.23
N ALA A 495 14.34 -9.74 2.25
CA ALA A 495 15.74 -9.35 2.16
C ALA A 495 16.58 -9.80 3.37
N ALA A 496 15.95 -10.06 4.50
CA ALA A 496 16.58 -10.61 5.71
C ALA A 496 16.54 -12.14 5.81
N GLY A 497 15.97 -12.82 4.81
CA GLY A 497 15.87 -14.28 4.81
C GLY A 497 14.80 -14.85 5.76
N VAL A 498 13.85 -14.01 6.18
CA VAL A 498 12.66 -14.39 6.93
C VAL A 498 11.42 -14.02 6.13
N ARG A 499 10.22 -14.23 6.67
CA ARG A 499 8.98 -13.78 6.03
C ARG A 499 8.12 -12.95 6.97
N SER A 500 7.09 -12.40 6.40
CA SER A 500 6.12 -11.62 7.11
C SER A 500 4.73 -11.85 6.57
N THR A 501 3.72 -11.39 7.30
CA THR A 501 2.34 -11.37 6.82
C THR A 501 1.55 -10.23 7.47
N GLY A 502 0.69 -9.58 6.67
CA GLY A 502 -0.32 -8.67 7.17
C GLY A 502 -1.47 -9.45 7.78
N ILE A 503 -1.97 -8.97 8.90
CA ILE A 503 -3.08 -9.55 9.64
C ILE A 503 -4.24 -8.55 9.59
N GLY A 504 -5.18 -8.76 8.67
CA GLY A 504 -6.37 -7.91 8.52
C GLY A 504 -7.45 -8.23 9.55
N CYS A 505 -7.51 -9.49 10.03
CA CYS A 505 -8.40 -9.90 11.10
C CYS A 505 -7.69 -9.74 12.45
N PHE A 506 -7.98 -8.67 13.15
CA PHE A 506 -7.54 -8.37 14.51
C PHE A 506 -8.69 -7.70 15.26
N PHE A 507 -8.67 -7.77 16.58
CA PHE A 507 -9.62 -7.04 17.43
C PHE A 507 -9.12 -5.60 17.58
N ASP A 508 -9.91 -4.62 17.12
CA ASP A 508 -9.48 -3.24 16.95
C ASP A 508 -9.19 -2.53 18.30
N ASP A 509 -10.01 -2.76 19.33
CA ASP A 509 -9.92 -2.02 20.59
C ASP A 509 -8.92 -2.59 21.63
N PRO A 510 -8.60 -3.90 21.68
CA PRO A 510 -7.70 -4.44 22.71
C PRO A 510 -6.28 -3.86 22.71
N MET A 511 -5.75 -3.44 21.54
CA MET A 511 -4.46 -2.74 21.52
C MET A 511 -4.57 -1.35 22.15
N HIS A 512 -5.73 -0.68 22.03
CA HIS A 512 -5.98 0.59 22.71
C HIS A 512 -5.96 0.41 24.23
N GLU A 513 -6.57 -0.67 24.75
CA GLU A 513 -6.55 -0.99 26.19
C GLU A 513 -5.12 -1.23 26.68
N VAL A 514 -4.31 -1.98 25.93
CA VAL A 514 -2.90 -2.26 26.26
C VAL A 514 -2.06 -0.98 26.29
N LEU A 515 -2.32 -0.04 25.39
CA LEU A 515 -1.63 1.26 25.32
C LEU A 515 -2.22 2.30 26.27
N GLY A 516 -3.45 2.10 26.78
CA GLY A 516 -4.18 3.05 27.59
C GLY A 516 -4.73 4.23 26.78
N LEU A 517 -5.13 3.99 25.54
CA LEU A 517 -5.81 4.97 24.69
C LEU A 517 -7.29 5.01 25.04
N GLU A 518 -7.77 6.13 25.56
CA GLU A 518 -9.14 6.28 26.09
C GLU A 518 -10.09 6.97 25.11
N ASP A 519 -9.57 7.63 24.08
CA ASP A 519 -10.33 8.43 23.13
C ASP A 519 -10.16 7.94 21.69
N ARG A 520 -10.72 8.69 20.71
CA ARG A 520 -10.63 8.37 19.29
C ARG A 520 -9.45 9.04 18.58
N ASN A 521 -8.55 9.71 19.31
CA ASN A 521 -7.46 10.46 18.70
C ASN A 521 -6.49 9.53 17.96
N TYR A 522 -6.39 8.30 18.44
CA TYR A 522 -5.60 7.25 17.81
C TYR A 522 -6.48 6.03 17.53
N GLN A 523 -6.25 5.34 16.41
CA GLN A 523 -6.96 4.11 16.05
C GLN A 523 -5.97 3.07 15.52
N ASP A 524 -6.19 1.80 15.88
CA ASP A 524 -5.48 0.67 15.32
C ASP A 524 -6.07 0.31 13.96
N LEU A 525 -5.25 0.35 12.89
CA LEU A 525 -5.75 0.15 11.54
C LEU A 525 -5.28 -1.16 10.90
N TYR A 526 -4.11 -1.69 11.29
CA TYR A 526 -3.52 -2.86 10.64
C TYR A 526 -2.52 -3.57 11.54
N HIS A 527 -2.56 -4.90 11.55
CA HIS A 527 -1.56 -5.72 12.22
C HIS A 527 -0.60 -6.37 11.24
N PHE A 528 0.60 -6.70 11.74
CA PHE A 528 1.64 -7.31 10.94
C PHE A 528 2.54 -8.21 11.79
N THR A 529 3.13 -9.27 11.23
CA THR A 529 4.09 -10.11 11.92
C THR A 529 5.26 -10.47 11.02
N VAL A 530 6.44 -10.66 11.64
CA VAL A 530 7.70 -10.99 10.97
C VAL A 530 8.37 -12.13 11.72
N GLY A 531 8.82 -13.18 10.99
CA GLY A 531 9.47 -14.31 11.62
C GLY A 531 9.92 -15.40 10.64
N GLY A 532 10.37 -16.53 11.16
CA GLY A 532 10.72 -17.72 10.37
C GLY A 532 9.47 -18.40 9.82
N PRO A 533 9.33 -18.56 8.50
CA PRO A 533 8.13 -19.17 7.93
C PRO A 533 8.11 -20.69 8.09
N VAL A 534 6.92 -21.25 8.20
CA VAL A 534 6.66 -22.67 7.97
C VAL A 534 6.23 -22.84 6.51
N GLU A 535 6.97 -23.64 5.75
CA GLU A 535 6.63 -23.92 4.36
C GLU A 535 5.53 -24.99 4.28
N ASP A 536 4.47 -24.69 3.52
CA ASP A 536 3.45 -25.70 3.23
C ASP A 536 3.90 -26.58 2.05
N THR A 537 4.39 -27.76 2.36
CA THR A 537 4.93 -28.72 1.39
C THR A 537 3.86 -29.32 0.45
N ARG A 538 2.57 -29.11 0.72
CA ARG A 538 1.47 -29.51 -0.18
C ARG A 538 1.34 -28.61 -1.39
N LEU A 539 1.95 -27.41 -1.34
CA LEU A 539 1.81 -26.39 -2.37
C LEU A 539 3.02 -26.38 -3.30
N THR A 540 2.75 -26.51 -4.59
CA THR A 540 3.75 -26.27 -5.64
C THR A 540 3.72 -24.81 -6.07
N THR A 541 4.90 -24.23 -6.31
CA THR A 541 5.03 -22.88 -6.89
C THR A 541 5.40 -23.01 -8.36
N LEU A 542 4.58 -22.41 -9.24
CA LEU A 542 4.80 -22.40 -10.69
C LEU A 542 5.23 -20.99 -11.14
N PRO A 543 5.94 -20.84 -12.27
CA PRO A 543 6.29 -19.55 -12.85
C PRO A 543 5.06 -18.66 -13.05
N ALA A 544 5.27 -17.34 -12.94
CA ALA A 544 4.21 -16.34 -13.14
C ALA A 544 3.69 -16.36 -14.59
N TYR A 545 4.62 -16.41 -15.52
CA TYR A 545 4.38 -16.49 -16.97
C TYR A 545 5.17 -17.68 -17.49
N SER A 546 4.53 -18.58 -18.20
CA SER A 546 5.19 -19.67 -18.93
C SER A 546 5.47 -19.18 -20.35
N GLU A 547 6.66 -19.48 -20.87
CA GLU A 547 6.84 -19.51 -22.30
C GLU A 547 5.96 -20.64 -22.85
N GLU A 548 4.94 -20.31 -23.66
CA GLU A 548 4.19 -21.30 -24.44
C GLU A 548 5.01 -21.79 -25.62
#